data_2465ebd9e6b3e0cb4ec3ed2cd92b9c81
#
_entry.id   2465ebd9e6b3e0cb4ec3ed2cd92b9c81
#
_cell.length_a   1.000
_cell.length_b   1.000
_cell.length_c   1.000
_cell.angle_alpha   90.00
_cell.angle_beta   90.00
_cell.angle_gamma   90.00
#
_symmetry.space_group_name_H-M   'P 1'
#
loop_
_entity.id
_entity.type
_entity.pdbx_description
1 polymer ?
#
loop_
_entity_poly.entity_id
_entity_poly.type
_entity_poly.pdbx_seq_one_letter_code
_entity_poly.pdbx_strand_id
1 'polypeptide(L)'
;MENIEISPVAKKPPKHFADLSPEDRAIAVAELGEPAFRAKQLANHYFGRHSENPKEWSDISAESAEKLAAALFPTLLTPVRSITCDGGSTRKDLWKLHDGVMVESVLMRYPDRATLCISSQAGCGMGCPFCATGQAGLTRNLSAAEITAQVFAASRAMESGEMGEPMRLSNIVFMGMGEPMANYNAVLRTIRNITAPAPDGFGISARSVTLSTVGLVSGIEKLIDEGIPVTLAVSLHTPDDELRDSLVPINTRWKVREVLVAADKYAAQTGRRYSIEYALIKDINDHAWRADLLGRMLKGRDAHVNLIPLNPTPGSKWTASKPEDEKKFVEVLESYGVPVTVRDTRGREIDGACGQLAAAEKVNSRNKFKVSTVES
;
A
#
# COMPACT_ATOMS: atom_id res chain seq x y z
N MET A 1 -28.14 20.94 20.71
CA MET A 1 -26.69 20.97 20.94
C MET A 1 -26.21 19.59 20.52
N GLU A 2 -25.75 19.46 19.28
CA GLU A 2 -25.19 18.23 18.75
C GLU A 2 -23.84 17.99 19.43
N ASN A 3 -23.68 16.82 20.04
CA ASN A 3 -22.40 16.38 20.60
C ASN A 3 -21.41 16.25 19.43
N ILE A 4 -20.48 17.17 19.31
CA ILE A 4 -19.29 17.01 18.49
C ILE A 4 -18.48 15.91 19.16
N GLU A 5 -18.55 14.68 18.63
CA GLU A 5 -17.61 13.62 18.98
C GLU A 5 -16.21 14.10 18.57
N ILE A 6 -15.42 14.51 19.55
CA ILE A 6 -14.02 14.82 19.37
C ILE A 6 -13.34 13.52 18.94
N SER A 7 -12.84 13.46 17.70
CA SER A 7 -12.03 12.35 17.22
C SER A 7 -10.97 12.02 18.27
N PRO A 8 -10.78 10.75 18.63
CA PRO A 8 -9.82 10.36 19.64
C PRO A 8 -8.42 10.88 19.25
N VAL A 9 -7.75 11.54 20.19
CA VAL A 9 -6.36 11.97 20.00
C VAL A 9 -5.54 10.73 19.65
N ALA A 10 -4.92 10.73 18.48
CA ALA A 10 -4.12 9.62 17.97
C ALA A 10 -3.05 9.25 19.00
N LYS A 11 -3.17 8.10 19.63
CA LYS A 11 -2.18 7.59 20.59
C LYS A 11 -1.00 7.00 19.84
N LYS A 12 0.20 7.18 20.37
CA LYS A 12 1.40 6.52 19.81
C LYS A 12 1.18 5.01 19.80
N PRO A 13 1.43 4.30 18.67
CA PRO A 13 1.27 2.85 18.62
C PRO A 13 2.18 2.15 19.63
N PRO A 14 1.77 1.03 20.20
CA PRO A 14 2.62 0.24 21.09
C PRO A 14 3.87 -0.23 20.32
N LYS A 15 5.00 -0.29 21.03
CA LYS A 15 6.26 -0.79 20.45
C LYS A 15 6.09 -2.27 20.08
N HIS A 16 6.44 -2.61 18.85
CA HIS A 16 6.31 -3.97 18.35
C HIS A 16 7.63 -4.46 17.74
N PHE A 17 7.88 -5.75 17.75
CA PHE A 17 9.08 -6.40 17.22
C PHE A 17 9.40 -6.00 15.77
N ALA A 18 8.39 -5.81 14.92
CA ALA A 18 8.55 -5.42 13.53
C ALA A 18 8.90 -3.93 13.32
N ASP A 19 8.82 -3.07 14.36
CA ASP A 19 9.32 -1.70 14.29
C ASP A 19 10.85 -1.63 14.40
N LEU A 20 11.48 -2.69 14.94
CA LEU A 20 12.87 -2.74 15.30
C LEU A 20 13.77 -3.23 14.15
N SER A 21 15.02 -2.74 14.10
CA SER A 21 16.06 -3.33 13.27
C SER A 21 16.48 -4.70 13.82
N PRO A 22 17.15 -5.57 13.05
CA PRO A 22 17.67 -6.84 13.58
C PRO A 22 18.55 -6.63 14.81
N GLU A 23 19.37 -5.58 14.83
CA GLU A 23 20.22 -5.19 15.94
C GLU A 23 19.41 -4.74 17.15
N ASP A 24 18.40 -3.86 16.95
CA ASP A 24 17.52 -3.39 18.00
C ASP A 24 16.62 -4.50 18.58
N ARG A 25 16.26 -5.50 17.76
CA ARG A 25 15.53 -6.71 18.23
C ARG A 25 16.35 -7.48 19.26
N ALA A 26 17.65 -7.65 19.01
CA ALA A 26 18.55 -8.33 19.93
C ALA A 26 18.70 -7.55 21.24
N ILE A 27 18.80 -6.23 21.17
CA ILE A 27 18.85 -5.34 22.34
C ILE A 27 17.56 -5.44 23.14
N ALA A 28 16.40 -5.32 22.49
CA ALA A 28 15.09 -5.38 23.15
C ALA A 28 14.84 -6.71 23.86
N VAL A 29 15.29 -7.84 23.28
CA VAL A 29 15.22 -9.15 23.90
C VAL A 29 16.14 -9.22 25.13
N ALA A 30 17.36 -8.69 25.04
CA ALA A 30 18.31 -8.65 26.16
C ALA A 30 17.82 -7.76 27.32
N GLU A 31 17.18 -6.63 27.04
CA GLU A 31 16.54 -5.77 28.04
C GLU A 31 15.42 -6.47 28.83
N LEU A 32 14.80 -7.49 28.24
CA LEU A 32 13.83 -8.35 28.90
C LEU A 32 14.48 -9.48 29.71
N GLY A 33 15.82 -9.52 29.82
CA GLY A 33 16.57 -10.56 30.54
C GLY A 33 16.61 -11.91 29.81
N GLU A 34 16.37 -11.91 28.50
CA GLU A 34 16.49 -13.11 27.67
C GLU A 34 17.76 -13.06 26.82
N PRO A 35 18.35 -14.22 26.47
CA PRO A 35 19.53 -14.27 25.61
C PRO A 35 19.28 -13.62 24.24
N ALA A 36 20.19 -12.78 23.76
CA ALA A 36 20.03 -12.00 22.51
C ALA A 36 19.73 -12.87 21.27
N PHE A 37 20.20 -14.14 21.25
CA PHE A 37 19.91 -15.06 20.14
C PHE A 37 18.41 -15.39 19.98
N ARG A 38 17.58 -15.19 21.04
CA ARG A 38 16.13 -15.34 21.00
C ARG A 38 15.49 -14.41 19.95
N ALA A 39 16.12 -13.26 19.67
CA ALA A 39 15.64 -12.35 18.63
C ALA A 39 15.56 -13.04 17.25
N LYS A 40 16.53 -13.92 16.92
CA LYS A 40 16.48 -14.70 15.68
C LYS A 40 15.39 -15.78 15.69
N GLN A 41 15.15 -16.38 16.85
CA GLN A 41 14.04 -17.35 16.98
C GLN A 41 12.70 -16.65 16.80
N LEU A 42 12.48 -15.50 17.47
CA LEU A 42 11.29 -14.68 17.29
C LEU A 42 11.12 -14.19 15.84
N ALA A 43 12.21 -13.76 15.20
CA ALA A 43 12.18 -13.36 13.80
C ALA A 43 11.74 -14.52 12.89
N ASN A 44 12.25 -15.74 13.13
CA ASN A 44 11.87 -16.93 12.39
C ASN A 44 10.39 -17.28 12.60
N HIS A 45 9.88 -17.17 13.83
CA HIS A 45 8.46 -17.38 14.09
C HIS A 45 7.59 -16.34 13.39
N TYR A 46 7.92 -15.04 13.51
CA TYR A 46 7.12 -13.97 12.94
C TYR A 46 7.21 -13.90 11.41
N PHE A 47 8.42 -13.77 10.86
CA PHE A 47 8.60 -13.57 9.42
C PHE A 47 8.65 -14.87 8.62
N GLY A 48 9.17 -15.96 9.21
CA GLY A 48 9.37 -17.21 8.51
C GLY A 48 8.20 -18.20 8.63
N ARG A 49 7.53 -18.22 9.79
CA ARG A 49 6.41 -19.12 10.06
C ARG A 49 5.07 -18.41 10.20
N HIS A 50 5.05 -17.11 10.10
CA HIS A 50 3.88 -16.23 10.25
C HIS A 50 3.07 -16.54 11.52
N SER A 51 3.77 -16.71 12.66
CA SER A 51 3.17 -17.00 13.96
C SER A 51 3.56 -15.96 15.03
N GLU A 52 2.56 -15.37 15.68
CA GLU A 52 2.67 -14.53 16.88
C GLU A 52 2.20 -15.29 18.14
N ASN A 53 1.76 -16.53 18.00
CA ASN A 53 1.23 -17.32 19.09
C ASN A 53 2.39 -17.97 19.87
N PRO A 54 2.65 -17.58 21.15
CA PRO A 54 3.75 -18.13 21.93
C PRO A 54 3.67 -19.66 22.14
N LYS A 55 2.47 -20.25 22.06
CA LYS A 55 2.26 -21.70 22.16
C LYS A 55 2.82 -22.48 20.97
N GLU A 56 3.05 -21.80 19.85
CA GLU A 56 3.62 -22.40 18.63
C GLU A 56 5.15 -22.27 18.57
N TRP A 57 5.78 -21.58 19.53
CA TRP A 57 7.23 -21.34 19.55
C TRP A 57 7.96 -22.47 20.27
N SER A 58 8.04 -23.63 19.61
CA SER A 58 8.54 -24.89 20.19
C SER A 58 10.03 -24.88 20.61
N ASP A 59 10.81 -23.91 20.14
CA ASP A 59 12.23 -23.70 20.43
C ASP A 59 12.49 -22.66 21.53
N ILE A 60 11.42 -22.15 22.17
CA ILE A 60 11.46 -21.22 23.28
C ILE A 60 10.67 -21.82 24.45
N SER A 61 11.19 -21.70 25.68
CA SER A 61 10.45 -22.17 26.86
C SER A 61 9.11 -21.42 27.01
N ALA A 62 8.07 -22.09 27.51
CA ALA A 62 6.75 -21.48 27.64
C ALA A 62 6.77 -20.15 28.42
N GLU A 63 7.53 -20.09 29.52
CA GLU A 63 7.68 -18.88 30.32
C GLU A 63 8.32 -17.74 29.54
N SER A 64 9.44 -17.98 28.83
CA SER A 64 10.10 -16.99 27.99
C SER A 64 9.22 -16.59 26.80
N ALA A 65 8.50 -17.52 26.20
CA ALA A 65 7.61 -17.27 25.07
C ALA A 65 6.47 -16.31 25.46
N GLU A 66 5.78 -16.57 26.57
CA GLU A 66 4.70 -15.67 27.05
C GLU A 66 5.23 -14.29 27.41
N LYS A 67 6.37 -14.20 28.09
CA LYS A 67 7.03 -12.95 28.45
C LYS A 67 7.39 -12.12 27.22
N LEU A 68 8.04 -12.75 26.22
CA LEU A 68 8.46 -12.10 24.98
C LEU A 68 7.26 -11.69 24.12
N ALA A 69 6.21 -12.54 24.04
CA ALA A 69 5.00 -12.24 23.33
C ALA A 69 4.29 -11.01 23.92
N ALA A 70 4.11 -10.98 25.23
CA ALA A 70 3.45 -9.86 25.92
C ALA A 70 4.20 -8.52 25.73
N ALA A 71 5.54 -8.56 25.66
CA ALA A 71 6.34 -7.35 25.56
C ALA A 71 6.55 -6.85 24.13
N LEU A 72 6.65 -7.76 23.14
CA LEU A 72 7.12 -7.45 21.80
C LEU A 72 6.09 -7.68 20.68
N PHE A 73 4.96 -8.34 20.98
CA PHE A 73 3.92 -8.65 19.99
C PHE A 73 2.52 -8.20 20.45
N PRO A 74 2.34 -6.92 20.83
CA PRO A 74 1.01 -6.40 21.10
C PRO A 74 0.14 -6.47 19.84
N THR A 75 -1.16 -6.76 19.99
CA THR A 75 -2.10 -6.76 18.87
C THR A 75 -2.19 -5.38 18.23
N LEU A 76 -1.79 -5.29 16.96
CA LEU A 76 -1.79 -4.04 16.18
C LEU A 76 -3.03 -3.88 15.31
N LEU A 77 -3.48 -4.99 14.69
CA LEU A 77 -4.62 -5.02 13.79
C LEU A 77 -5.68 -5.98 14.33
N THR A 78 -6.88 -5.46 14.50
CA THR A 78 -8.06 -6.28 14.81
C THR A 78 -8.94 -6.33 13.56
N PRO A 79 -9.28 -7.52 13.02
CA PRO A 79 -10.16 -7.60 11.87
C PRO A 79 -11.57 -7.13 12.25
N VAL A 80 -12.15 -6.26 11.43
CA VAL A 80 -13.52 -5.75 11.61
C VAL A 80 -14.44 -6.38 10.58
N ARG A 81 -13.98 -6.42 9.34
CA ARG A 81 -14.77 -6.97 8.22
C ARG A 81 -13.85 -7.38 7.07
N SER A 82 -14.19 -8.50 6.43
CA SER A 82 -13.60 -8.91 5.15
C SER A 82 -14.72 -9.05 4.12
N ILE A 83 -14.49 -8.53 2.92
CA ILE A 83 -15.43 -8.62 1.80
C ILE A 83 -14.67 -9.16 0.59
N THR A 84 -15.29 -10.10 -0.12
CA THR A 84 -14.70 -10.71 -1.32
C THR A 84 -15.53 -10.40 -2.57
N CYS A 85 -14.83 -10.33 -3.71
CA CYS A 85 -15.43 -10.24 -5.04
C CYS A 85 -14.56 -10.97 -6.07
N ASP A 86 -14.81 -10.78 -7.35
CA ASP A 86 -14.07 -11.42 -8.44
C ASP A 86 -14.01 -12.97 -8.26
N GLY A 87 -15.14 -13.59 -7.89
CA GLY A 87 -15.21 -15.03 -7.63
C GLY A 87 -14.40 -15.50 -6.43
N GLY A 88 -14.16 -14.64 -5.44
CA GLY A 88 -13.35 -14.93 -4.24
C GLY A 88 -11.86 -14.66 -4.41
N SER A 89 -11.41 -14.20 -5.59
CA SER A 89 -9.99 -13.95 -5.85
C SER A 89 -9.51 -12.56 -5.40
N THR A 90 -10.42 -11.67 -5.00
CA THR A 90 -10.10 -10.37 -4.40
C THR A 90 -10.79 -10.23 -3.05
N ARG A 91 -10.04 -9.88 -2.02
CA ARG A 91 -10.53 -9.66 -0.66
C ARG A 91 -10.08 -8.29 -0.15
N LYS A 92 -11.03 -7.48 0.34
CA LYS A 92 -10.76 -6.25 1.07
C LYS A 92 -10.98 -6.49 2.55
N ASP A 93 -9.97 -6.22 3.35
CA ASP A 93 -9.99 -6.32 4.80
C ASP A 93 -10.03 -4.93 5.42
N LEU A 94 -10.98 -4.71 6.35
CA LEU A 94 -11.06 -3.53 7.21
C LEU A 94 -10.49 -3.88 8.58
N TRP A 95 -9.48 -3.15 8.99
CA TRP A 95 -8.73 -3.33 10.22
C TRP A 95 -8.99 -2.19 11.19
N LYS A 96 -9.17 -2.51 12.47
CA LYS A 96 -9.13 -1.55 13.56
C LYS A 96 -7.75 -1.58 14.22
N LEU A 97 -7.13 -0.40 14.33
CA LEU A 97 -5.86 -0.20 15.00
C LEU A 97 -6.07 -0.07 16.52
N HIS A 98 -4.97 -0.11 17.30
CA HIS A 98 -4.96 -0.05 18.77
C HIS A 98 -5.70 1.17 19.35
N ASP A 99 -5.76 2.28 18.62
CA ASP A 99 -6.42 3.54 19.01
C ASP A 99 -7.84 3.68 18.44
N GLY A 100 -8.37 2.63 17.81
CA GLY A 100 -9.69 2.62 17.20
C GLY A 100 -9.77 3.18 15.78
N VAL A 101 -8.67 3.72 15.25
CA VAL A 101 -8.60 4.19 13.87
C VAL A 101 -8.67 3.01 12.91
N MET A 102 -9.31 3.21 11.76
CA MET A 102 -9.53 2.17 10.76
C MET A 102 -8.60 2.34 9.56
N VAL A 103 -8.14 1.21 9.00
CA VAL A 103 -7.43 1.16 7.72
C VAL A 103 -7.90 -0.03 6.90
N GLU A 104 -7.69 0.02 5.59
CA GLU A 104 -8.06 -1.06 4.67
C GLU A 104 -6.82 -1.60 3.95
N SER A 105 -6.86 -2.89 3.63
CA SER A 105 -5.91 -3.54 2.71
C SER A 105 -6.67 -4.41 1.71
N VAL A 106 -6.09 -4.66 0.54
CA VAL A 106 -6.72 -5.48 -0.51
C VAL A 106 -5.78 -6.59 -0.94
N LEU A 107 -6.19 -7.83 -0.74
CA LEU A 107 -5.47 -9.02 -1.15
C LEU A 107 -6.08 -9.58 -2.43
N MET A 108 -5.25 -9.78 -3.44
CA MET A 108 -5.64 -10.23 -4.77
C MET A 108 -4.88 -11.50 -5.13
N ARG A 109 -5.60 -12.57 -5.43
CA ARG A 109 -5.07 -13.82 -5.95
C ARG A 109 -5.15 -13.82 -7.47
N TYR A 110 -4.05 -14.17 -8.11
CA TYR A 110 -3.95 -14.47 -9.53
C TYR A 110 -3.55 -15.96 -9.69
N PRO A 111 -3.66 -16.54 -10.88
CA PRO A 111 -3.27 -17.95 -11.08
C PRO A 111 -1.81 -18.25 -10.69
N ASP A 112 -0.91 -17.29 -10.88
CA ASP A 112 0.54 -17.44 -10.73
C ASP A 112 1.16 -16.62 -9.59
N ARG A 113 0.38 -15.75 -8.93
CA ARG A 113 0.88 -14.84 -7.88
C ARG A 113 -0.21 -14.37 -6.94
N ALA A 114 0.19 -13.92 -5.77
CA ALA A 114 -0.65 -13.15 -4.86
C ALA A 114 -0.07 -11.75 -4.68
N THR A 115 -0.93 -10.72 -4.72
CA THR A 115 -0.58 -9.32 -4.58
C THR A 115 -1.36 -8.70 -3.42
N LEU A 116 -0.66 -8.03 -2.52
CA LEU A 116 -1.29 -7.28 -1.44
C LEU A 116 -1.10 -5.77 -1.67
N CYS A 117 -2.22 -5.05 -1.67
CA CYS A 117 -2.25 -3.58 -1.61
C CYS A 117 -2.36 -3.16 -0.15
N ILE A 118 -1.33 -2.45 0.37
CA ILE A 118 -1.23 -2.06 1.76
C ILE A 118 -1.36 -0.57 1.96
N SER A 119 -1.86 -0.19 3.14
CA SER A 119 -2.00 1.18 3.61
C SER A 119 -0.77 1.60 4.42
N SER A 120 -0.32 2.84 4.21
CA SER A 120 0.82 3.45 4.92
C SER A 120 0.42 4.53 5.93
N GLN A 121 -0.80 5.04 5.80
CA GLN A 121 -1.39 6.06 6.69
C GLN A 121 -2.86 5.72 6.94
N ALA A 122 -3.40 6.19 8.04
CA ALA A 122 -4.83 6.27 8.25
C ALA A 122 -5.34 7.60 7.67
N GLY A 123 -6.03 7.52 6.53
CA GLY A 123 -6.33 8.67 5.69
C GLY A 123 -5.15 9.12 4.84
N CYS A 124 -5.22 10.29 4.21
CA CYS A 124 -4.15 10.84 3.36
C CYS A 124 -4.18 12.37 3.36
N GLY A 125 -3.03 12.99 3.60
CA GLY A 125 -2.89 14.46 3.62
C GLY A 125 -2.71 15.11 2.26
N MET A 126 -2.71 14.35 1.16
CA MET A 126 -2.45 14.91 -0.18
C MET A 126 -3.65 15.64 -0.79
N GLY A 127 -4.87 15.35 -0.31
CA GLY A 127 -6.07 16.10 -0.68
C GLY A 127 -6.52 15.93 -2.14
N CYS A 128 -6.12 14.84 -2.81
CA CYS A 128 -6.54 14.56 -4.19
C CYS A 128 -8.07 14.38 -4.25
N PRO A 129 -8.82 15.23 -4.99
CA PRO A 129 -10.28 15.26 -4.90
C PRO A 129 -10.98 14.07 -5.59
N PHE A 130 -10.26 13.31 -6.43
CA PHE A 130 -10.77 12.07 -7.05
C PHE A 130 -10.55 10.81 -6.20
N CYS A 131 -9.85 10.91 -5.06
CA CYS A 131 -9.51 9.80 -4.19
C CYS A 131 -10.28 9.87 -2.87
N ALA A 132 -11.03 8.82 -2.52
CA ALA A 132 -11.80 8.77 -1.28
C ALA A 132 -10.92 8.96 -0.01
N THR A 133 -9.73 8.34 0.00
CA THR A 133 -8.77 8.52 1.10
C THR A 133 -8.27 9.97 1.20
N GLY A 134 -8.03 10.64 0.05
CA GLY A 134 -7.61 12.04 0.02
C GLY A 134 -8.69 13.00 0.49
N GLN A 135 -9.95 12.70 0.18
CA GLN A 135 -11.11 13.48 0.63
C GLN A 135 -11.32 13.36 2.14
N ALA A 136 -11.00 12.20 2.73
CA ALA A 136 -11.15 11.97 4.17
C ALA A 136 -10.10 12.71 5.03
N GLY A 137 -9.02 13.19 4.41
CA GLY A 137 -7.90 13.81 5.12
C GLY A 137 -7.01 12.81 5.84
N LEU A 138 -5.98 13.31 6.54
CA LEU A 138 -5.01 12.50 7.29
C LEU A 138 -5.39 12.45 8.77
N THR A 139 -5.54 11.26 9.31
CA THR A 139 -5.65 11.03 10.75
C THR A 139 -4.28 10.89 11.39
N ARG A 140 -3.47 9.92 10.92
CA ARG A 140 -2.08 9.73 11.36
C ARG A 140 -1.27 8.82 10.44
N ASN A 141 0.04 8.84 10.62
CA ASN A 141 0.93 7.85 10.04
C ASN A 141 0.77 6.49 10.74
N LEU A 142 0.93 5.40 10.01
CA LEU A 142 1.07 4.06 10.58
C LEU A 142 2.53 3.83 11.03
N SER A 143 2.73 3.01 12.07
CA SER A 143 4.06 2.51 12.40
C SER A 143 4.53 1.48 11.38
N ALA A 144 5.82 1.18 11.36
CA ALA A 144 6.35 0.12 10.49
C ALA A 144 5.72 -1.23 10.82
N ALA A 145 5.48 -1.51 12.10
CA ALA A 145 4.82 -2.73 12.53
C ALA A 145 3.36 -2.79 12.08
N GLU A 146 2.58 -1.70 12.17
CA GLU A 146 1.20 -1.65 11.68
C GLU A 146 1.10 -1.87 10.16
N ILE A 147 2.09 -1.37 9.40
CA ILE A 147 2.17 -1.63 7.95
C ILE A 147 2.59 -3.10 7.71
N THR A 148 3.59 -3.59 8.43
CA THR A 148 4.10 -4.97 8.33
C THR A 148 3.03 -6.00 8.74
N ALA A 149 2.19 -5.70 9.73
CA ALA A 149 1.12 -6.58 10.18
C ALA A 149 0.08 -6.87 9.09
N GLN A 150 -0.15 -5.95 8.13
CA GLN A 150 -0.99 -6.21 6.95
C GLN A 150 -0.35 -7.30 6.06
N VAL A 151 0.98 -7.27 5.89
CA VAL A 151 1.73 -8.29 5.13
C VAL A 151 1.67 -9.63 5.84
N PHE A 152 1.87 -9.63 7.17
CA PHE A 152 1.78 -10.81 8.00
C PHE A 152 0.40 -11.50 7.89
N ALA A 153 -0.69 -10.72 8.06
CA ALA A 153 -2.06 -11.24 7.96
C ALA A 153 -2.35 -11.82 6.57
N ALA A 154 -1.92 -11.14 5.50
CA ALA A 154 -2.10 -11.61 4.13
C ALA A 154 -1.27 -12.87 3.83
N SER A 155 -0.03 -12.95 4.33
CA SER A 155 0.82 -14.15 4.18
C SER A 155 0.14 -15.37 4.80
N ARG A 156 -0.36 -15.24 6.04
CA ARG A 156 -1.11 -16.31 6.71
C ARG A 156 -2.34 -16.72 5.92
N ALA A 157 -3.16 -15.77 5.47
CA ALA A 157 -4.38 -16.04 4.72
C ALA A 157 -4.11 -16.78 3.39
N MET A 158 -3.01 -16.44 2.73
CA MET A 158 -2.62 -17.12 1.49
C MET A 158 -2.08 -18.54 1.75
N GLU A 159 -1.29 -18.72 2.79
CA GLU A 159 -0.72 -20.02 3.14
C GLU A 159 -1.73 -20.98 3.76
N SER A 160 -2.73 -20.48 4.51
CA SER A 160 -3.83 -21.28 5.04
C SER A 160 -4.86 -21.69 4.00
N GLY A 161 -4.81 -21.11 2.80
CA GLY A 161 -5.78 -21.40 1.75
C GLY A 161 -7.13 -20.69 1.90
N GLU A 162 -7.22 -19.62 2.69
CA GLU A 162 -8.47 -18.84 2.85
C GLU A 162 -9.01 -18.26 1.54
N MET A 163 -8.15 -18.11 0.53
CA MET A 163 -8.51 -17.62 -0.80
C MET A 163 -8.31 -18.66 -1.91
N GLY A 164 -8.47 -19.94 -1.61
CA GLY A 164 -8.26 -21.07 -2.52
C GLY A 164 -6.98 -21.85 -2.18
N GLU A 165 -6.40 -22.58 -3.14
CA GLU A 165 -5.20 -23.38 -2.90
C GLU A 165 -4.08 -22.55 -2.22
N PRO A 166 -3.38 -23.10 -1.22
CA PRO A 166 -2.27 -22.43 -0.55
C PRO A 166 -1.26 -21.83 -1.55
N MET A 167 -0.88 -20.59 -1.33
CA MET A 167 0.05 -19.87 -2.20
C MET A 167 0.89 -18.89 -1.36
N ARG A 168 2.14 -18.68 -1.75
CA ARG A 168 2.97 -17.65 -1.13
C ARG A 168 2.55 -16.25 -1.58
N LEU A 169 2.47 -15.29 -0.65
CA LEU A 169 2.38 -13.87 -0.99
C LEU A 169 3.67 -13.45 -1.69
N SER A 170 3.58 -12.92 -2.92
CA SER A 170 4.73 -12.65 -3.77
C SER A 170 4.92 -11.19 -4.16
N ASN A 171 3.85 -10.39 -4.13
CA ASN A 171 3.87 -9.00 -4.59
C ASN A 171 3.22 -8.08 -3.56
N ILE A 172 3.86 -6.93 -3.32
CA ILE A 172 3.34 -5.89 -2.41
C ILE A 172 3.27 -4.58 -3.17
N VAL A 173 2.15 -3.87 -3.04
CA VAL A 173 2.00 -2.53 -3.62
C VAL A 173 1.56 -1.55 -2.53
N PHE A 174 2.31 -0.48 -2.33
CA PHE A 174 1.98 0.64 -1.44
C PHE A 174 1.04 1.60 -2.17
N MET A 175 -0.17 1.12 -2.49
CA MET A 175 -1.20 1.86 -3.23
C MET A 175 -2.54 1.89 -2.47
N GLY A 176 -2.54 1.54 -1.18
CA GLY A 176 -3.67 1.65 -0.28
C GLY A 176 -3.86 3.08 0.24
N MET A 177 -4.26 3.21 1.50
CA MET A 177 -4.47 4.51 2.12
C MET A 177 -3.14 5.19 2.46
N GLY A 178 -3.02 6.49 2.10
CA GLY A 178 -1.89 7.33 2.45
C GLY A 178 -0.88 7.57 1.33
N GLU A 179 0.00 8.54 1.56
CA GLU A 179 1.18 8.82 0.74
C GLU A 179 2.41 8.20 1.40
N PRO A 180 2.99 7.15 0.82
CA PRO A 180 4.10 6.43 1.46
C PRO A 180 5.33 7.31 1.73
N MET A 181 5.65 8.24 0.82
CA MET A 181 6.80 9.13 1.00
C MET A 181 6.59 10.17 2.12
N ALA A 182 5.35 10.44 2.52
CA ALA A 182 5.06 11.28 3.69
C ALA A 182 5.22 10.51 5.03
N ASN A 183 5.26 9.17 4.98
CA ASN A 183 5.57 8.29 6.12
C ASN A 183 6.87 7.51 5.89
N TYR A 184 7.88 8.17 5.34
CA TYR A 184 9.07 7.57 4.75
C TYR A 184 9.78 6.56 5.66
N ASN A 185 10.08 6.92 6.91
CA ASN A 185 10.87 6.07 7.81
C ASN A 185 10.16 4.74 8.14
N ALA A 186 8.86 4.78 8.39
CA ALA A 186 8.06 3.58 8.66
C ALA A 186 7.93 2.71 7.40
N VAL A 187 7.69 3.33 6.25
CA VAL A 187 7.63 2.64 4.95
C VAL A 187 8.96 1.98 4.60
N LEU A 188 10.08 2.69 4.78
CA LEU A 188 11.42 2.14 4.54
C LEU A 188 11.71 0.94 5.45
N ARG A 189 11.38 1.03 6.75
CA ARG A 189 11.51 -0.10 7.68
C ARG A 189 10.65 -1.28 7.22
N THR A 190 9.41 -1.02 6.80
CA THR A 190 8.52 -2.07 6.26
C THR A 190 9.10 -2.71 4.99
N ILE A 191 9.65 -1.93 4.06
CA ILE A 191 10.30 -2.47 2.85
C ILE A 191 11.47 -3.39 3.26
N ARG A 192 12.27 -3.01 4.24
CA ARG A 192 13.35 -3.85 4.77
C ARG A 192 12.81 -5.14 5.39
N ASN A 193 11.74 -5.09 6.18
CA ASN A 193 11.08 -6.28 6.72
C ASN A 193 10.53 -7.21 5.61
N ILE A 194 9.97 -6.63 4.55
CA ILE A 194 9.44 -7.38 3.40
C ILE A 194 10.57 -8.07 2.62
N THR A 195 11.68 -7.36 2.40
CA THR A 195 12.71 -7.79 1.45
C THR A 195 13.88 -8.53 2.08
N ALA A 196 14.10 -8.36 3.37
CA ALA A 196 15.15 -9.10 4.07
C ALA A 196 14.92 -10.62 3.93
N PRO A 197 15.99 -11.41 3.71
CA PRO A 197 15.88 -12.86 3.67
C PRO A 197 15.46 -13.42 5.02
N ALA A 198 14.84 -14.60 5.03
CA ALA A 198 14.55 -15.32 6.25
C ALA A 198 15.86 -15.57 7.07
N PRO A 199 15.83 -15.50 8.38
CA PRO A 199 14.65 -15.29 9.24
C PRO A 199 14.32 -13.79 9.48
N ASP A 200 15.13 -12.83 9.02
CA ASP A 200 15.02 -11.43 9.41
C ASP A 200 13.87 -10.69 8.73
N GLY A 201 13.28 -11.25 7.66
CA GLY A 201 12.15 -10.70 6.92
C GLY A 201 11.38 -11.76 6.13
N PHE A 202 10.37 -11.31 5.37
CA PHE A 202 9.50 -12.18 4.57
C PHE A 202 10.17 -12.77 3.32
N GLY A 203 11.36 -12.29 2.93
CA GLY A 203 12.10 -12.77 1.77
C GLY A 203 11.38 -12.50 0.43
N ILE A 204 10.52 -11.49 0.35
CA ILE A 204 9.89 -11.08 -0.89
C ILE A 204 10.88 -10.21 -1.68
N SER A 205 11.08 -10.51 -2.96
CA SER A 205 12.01 -9.75 -3.79
C SER A 205 11.66 -8.25 -3.81
N ALA A 206 12.64 -7.37 -3.64
CA ALA A 206 12.45 -5.93 -3.78
C ALA A 206 11.85 -5.55 -5.15
N ARG A 207 12.12 -6.33 -6.20
CA ARG A 207 11.53 -6.17 -7.54
C ARG A 207 10.03 -6.43 -7.59
N SER A 208 9.50 -7.14 -6.61
CA SER A 208 8.06 -7.43 -6.46
C SER A 208 7.37 -6.46 -5.49
N VAL A 209 8.09 -5.45 -5.01
CA VAL A 209 7.55 -4.37 -4.20
C VAL A 209 7.39 -3.12 -5.07
N THR A 210 6.17 -2.58 -5.13
CA THR A 210 5.89 -1.31 -5.81
C THR A 210 5.62 -0.23 -4.77
N LEU A 211 6.39 0.84 -4.83
CA LEU A 211 6.24 2.01 -3.97
C LEU A 211 5.65 3.16 -4.80
N SER A 212 4.39 3.50 -4.51
CA SER A 212 3.70 4.61 -5.18
C SER A 212 3.94 5.93 -4.45
N THR A 213 3.97 7.02 -5.21
CA THR A 213 3.99 8.39 -4.68
C THR A 213 3.33 9.35 -5.64
N VAL A 214 2.68 10.38 -5.10
CA VAL A 214 2.19 11.51 -5.91
C VAL A 214 3.33 12.45 -6.37
N GLY A 215 4.59 12.11 -6.06
CA GLY A 215 5.76 12.86 -6.51
C GLY A 215 6.36 13.77 -5.44
N LEU A 216 6.47 13.29 -4.21
CA LEU A 216 7.28 13.94 -3.17
C LEU A 216 8.76 13.78 -3.51
N VAL A 217 9.33 14.74 -4.28
CA VAL A 217 10.70 14.69 -4.81
C VAL A 217 11.72 14.38 -3.73
N SER A 218 11.64 15.04 -2.58
CA SER A 218 12.55 14.78 -1.46
C SER A 218 12.48 13.34 -0.91
N GLY A 219 11.32 12.68 -1.04
CA GLY A 219 11.17 11.27 -0.69
C GLY A 219 11.81 10.35 -1.73
N ILE A 220 11.66 10.67 -3.01
CA ILE A 220 12.30 9.94 -4.11
C ILE A 220 13.83 10.05 -4.00
N GLU A 221 14.36 11.24 -3.73
CA GLU A 221 15.80 11.46 -3.55
C GLU A 221 16.37 10.62 -2.39
N LYS A 222 15.70 10.59 -1.24
CA LYS A 222 16.10 9.69 -0.13
C LYS A 222 16.07 8.21 -0.55
N LEU A 223 15.08 7.79 -1.34
CA LEU A 223 14.99 6.40 -1.80
C LEU A 223 16.14 6.04 -2.76
N ILE A 224 16.65 7.00 -3.53
CA ILE A 224 17.86 6.81 -4.35
C ILE A 224 19.06 6.44 -3.48
N ASP A 225 19.24 7.15 -2.36
CA ASP A 225 20.37 6.92 -1.42
C ASP A 225 20.29 5.55 -0.74
N GLU A 226 19.08 4.99 -0.58
CA GLU A 226 18.89 3.65 0.01
C GLU A 226 19.35 2.51 -0.91
N GLY A 227 19.39 2.72 -2.22
CA GLY A 227 19.83 1.73 -3.20
C GLY A 227 18.93 0.48 -3.30
N ILE A 228 17.71 0.51 -2.76
CA ILE A 228 16.78 -0.62 -2.77
C ILE A 228 16.00 -0.62 -4.10
N PRO A 229 16.11 -1.68 -4.95
CA PRO A 229 15.55 -1.68 -6.29
C PRO A 229 14.05 -2.05 -6.32
N VAL A 230 13.22 -1.34 -5.57
CA VAL A 230 11.76 -1.46 -5.66
C VAL A 230 11.27 -0.86 -6.99
N THR A 231 10.04 -1.13 -7.40
CA THR A 231 9.42 -0.45 -8.52
C THR A 231 8.84 0.87 -8.04
N LEU A 232 9.36 1.99 -8.55
CA LEU A 232 8.79 3.31 -8.26
C LEU A 232 7.57 3.54 -9.15
N ALA A 233 6.43 3.88 -8.56
CA ALA A 233 5.20 4.24 -9.27
C ALA A 233 4.85 5.70 -8.99
N VAL A 234 4.87 6.54 -10.02
CA VAL A 234 4.56 7.97 -9.91
C VAL A 234 3.10 8.20 -10.28
N SER A 235 2.28 8.56 -9.31
CA SER A 235 0.88 8.96 -9.50
C SER A 235 0.83 10.37 -10.11
N LEU A 236 0.95 10.43 -11.45
CA LEU A 236 1.06 11.69 -12.19
C LEU A 236 -0.29 12.29 -12.53
N HIS A 237 -1.19 11.50 -13.11
CA HIS A 237 -2.59 11.77 -13.48
C HIS A 237 -2.82 12.86 -14.54
N THR A 238 -1.85 13.72 -14.82
CA THR A 238 -1.84 14.66 -15.93
C THR A 238 -0.43 15.20 -16.17
N PRO A 239 -0.04 15.47 -17.44
CA PRO A 239 1.28 16.01 -17.77
C PRO A 239 1.36 17.55 -17.64
N ASP A 240 0.23 18.26 -17.55
CA ASP A 240 0.19 19.70 -17.44
C ASP A 240 0.04 20.14 -15.97
N ASP A 241 0.85 21.13 -15.58
CA ASP A 241 0.91 21.60 -14.20
C ASP A 241 -0.36 22.31 -13.75
N GLU A 242 -1.06 23.02 -14.64
CA GLU A 242 -2.27 23.77 -14.30
C GLU A 242 -3.39 22.82 -13.84
N LEU A 243 -3.66 21.77 -14.61
CA LEU A 243 -4.63 20.77 -14.20
C LEU A 243 -4.11 19.97 -13.01
N ARG A 244 -2.80 19.67 -12.96
CA ARG A 244 -2.22 18.88 -11.87
C ARG A 244 -2.30 19.60 -10.53
N ASP A 245 -2.19 20.93 -10.49
CA ASP A 245 -2.36 21.73 -9.26
C ASP A 245 -3.76 21.51 -8.65
N SER A 246 -4.77 21.25 -9.48
CA SER A 246 -6.14 20.97 -9.04
C SER A 246 -6.41 19.50 -8.69
N LEU A 247 -5.81 18.55 -9.41
CA LEU A 247 -6.00 17.11 -9.21
C LEU A 247 -5.07 16.53 -8.13
N VAL A 248 -3.86 17.07 -8.01
CA VAL A 248 -2.81 16.59 -7.11
C VAL A 248 -2.17 17.81 -6.44
N PRO A 249 -2.75 18.38 -5.37
CA PRO A 249 -2.40 19.70 -4.83
C PRO A 249 -0.92 19.88 -4.46
N ILE A 250 -0.20 18.80 -4.14
CA ILE A 250 1.24 18.85 -3.87
C ILE A 250 2.08 19.32 -5.08
N ASN A 251 1.50 19.32 -6.29
CA ASN A 251 2.12 19.85 -7.51
C ASN A 251 2.45 21.34 -7.41
N THR A 252 1.78 22.06 -6.53
CA THR A 252 2.14 23.47 -6.25
C THR A 252 3.56 23.61 -5.70
N ARG A 253 4.10 22.55 -5.06
CA ARG A 253 5.45 22.50 -4.52
C ARG A 253 6.46 21.85 -5.49
N TRP A 254 6.08 20.76 -6.17
CA TRP A 254 6.94 20.03 -7.09
C TRP A 254 6.21 19.82 -8.41
N LYS A 255 6.69 20.52 -9.44
CA LYS A 255 6.10 20.50 -10.79
C LYS A 255 6.38 19.18 -11.50
N VAL A 256 5.56 18.85 -12.49
CA VAL A 256 5.67 17.60 -13.28
C VAL A 256 7.10 17.32 -13.71
N ARG A 257 7.81 18.34 -14.23
CA ARG A 257 9.20 18.19 -14.69
C ARG A 257 10.15 17.76 -13.57
N GLU A 258 10.00 18.33 -12.38
CA GLU A 258 10.86 18.01 -11.22
C GLU A 258 10.63 16.56 -10.77
N VAL A 259 9.36 16.13 -10.73
CA VAL A 259 8.98 14.76 -10.39
C VAL A 259 9.56 13.75 -11.38
N LEU A 260 9.45 14.02 -12.70
CA LEU A 260 10.00 13.16 -13.74
C LEU A 260 11.53 13.09 -13.69
N VAL A 261 12.21 14.23 -13.41
CA VAL A 261 13.67 14.24 -13.24
C VAL A 261 14.10 13.40 -12.04
N ALA A 262 13.38 13.47 -10.93
CA ALA A 262 13.67 12.62 -9.76
C ALA A 262 13.44 11.14 -10.06
N ALA A 263 12.37 10.80 -10.79
CA ALA A 263 12.09 9.42 -11.22
C ALA A 263 13.17 8.89 -12.19
N ASP A 264 13.68 9.70 -13.11
CA ASP A 264 14.78 9.33 -14.00
C ASP A 264 16.07 9.04 -13.22
N LYS A 265 16.41 9.90 -12.24
CA LYS A 265 17.57 9.68 -11.36
C LYS A 265 17.43 8.34 -10.61
N TYR A 266 16.23 8.04 -10.10
CA TYR A 266 15.95 6.77 -9.44
C TYR A 266 16.15 5.58 -10.41
N ALA A 267 15.60 5.67 -11.63
CA ALA A 267 15.76 4.63 -12.64
C ALA A 267 17.23 4.41 -13.01
N ALA A 268 17.99 5.49 -13.22
CA ALA A 268 19.42 5.42 -13.54
C ALA A 268 20.25 4.77 -12.44
N GLN A 269 19.94 5.09 -11.15
CA GLN A 269 20.68 4.54 -10.02
C GLN A 269 20.35 3.08 -9.74
N THR A 270 19.08 2.68 -9.89
CA THR A 270 18.62 1.34 -9.52
C THR A 270 18.58 0.35 -10.67
N GLY A 271 18.70 0.82 -11.92
CA GLY A 271 18.47 0.02 -13.13
C GLY A 271 17.02 -0.47 -13.23
N ARG A 272 16.06 0.27 -12.64
CA ARG A 272 14.65 -0.11 -12.58
C ARG A 272 13.79 0.91 -13.30
N ARG A 273 13.09 0.45 -14.34
CA ARG A 273 12.04 1.24 -14.99
C ARG A 273 10.99 1.66 -13.97
N TYR A 274 10.62 2.95 -13.97
CA TYR A 274 9.50 3.43 -13.16
C TYR A 274 8.17 3.37 -13.92
N SER A 275 7.05 3.40 -13.20
CA SER A 275 5.73 3.51 -13.81
C SER A 275 5.10 4.86 -13.54
N ILE A 276 4.32 5.33 -14.51
CA ILE A 276 3.44 6.48 -14.40
C ILE A 276 2.03 5.95 -14.22
N GLU A 277 1.44 6.20 -13.07
CA GLU A 277 0.04 5.89 -12.81
C GLU A 277 -0.82 7.08 -13.26
N TYR A 278 -1.79 6.81 -14.13
CA TYR A 278 -2.63 7.84 -14.74
C TYR A 278 -4.10 7.43 -14.66
N ALA A 279 -4.82 8.00 -13.69
CA ALA A 279 -6.27 7.84 -13.62
C ALA A 279 -6.93 8.61 -14.74
N LEU A 280 -7.58 7.91 -15.68
CA LEU A 280 -8.31 8.52 -16.79
C LEU A 280 -9.69 9.00 -16.33
N ILE A 281 -9.88 10.30 -16.34
CA ILE A 281 -11.09 11.01 -15.91
C ILE A 281 -11.76 11.63 -17.11
N LYS A 282 -13.01 11.20 -17.38
CA LYS A 282 -13.79 11.66 -18.52
C LYS A 282 -13.88 13.18 -18.59
N ASP A 283 -13.63 13.73 -19.78
CA ASP A 283 -13.70 15.16 -20.14
C ASP A 283 -12.80 16.09 -19.27
N ILE A 284 -11.84 15.48 -18.51
CA ILE A 284 -10.92 16.24 -17.64
C ILE A 284 -9.49 16.07 -18.12
N ASN A 285 -8.95 14.83 -18.11
CA ASN A 285 -7.55 14.57 -18.44
C ASN A 285 -7.35 13.52 -19.54
N ASP A 286 -8.41 13.01 -20.16
CA ASP A 286 -8.43 11.96 -21.17
C ASP A 286 -8.29 12.46 -22.62
N HIS A 287 -8.09 13.76 -22.81
CA HIS A 287 -7.95 14.38 -24.13
C HIS A 287 -6.66 13.95 -24.84
N ALA A 288 -6.74 13.65 -26.14
CA ALA A 288 -5.61 13.20 -26.96
C ALA A 288 -4.38 14.15 -26.92
N TRP A 289 -4.58 15.47 -26.78
CA TRP A 289 -3.49 16.43 -26.66
C TRP A 289 -2.66 16.24 -25.38
N ARG A 290 -3.30 15.74 -24.27
CA ARG A 290 -2.57 15.38 -23.05
C ARG A 290 -1.76 14.12 -23.22
N ALA A 291 -2.29 13.14 -23.96
CA ALA A 291 -1.51 11.96 -24.35
C ALA A 291 -0.29 12.36 -25.18
N ASP A 292 -0.45 13.30 -26.12
CA ASP A 292 0.63 13.85 -26.95
C ASP A 292 1.70 14.57 -26.09
N LEU A 293 1.25 15.43 -25.16
CA LEU A 293 2.16 16.11 -24.21
C LEU A 293 2.93 15.10 -23.34
N LEU A 294 2.22 14.12 -22.76
CA LEU A 294 2.83 13.06 -21.94
C LEU A 294 3.82 12.22 -22.76
N GLY A 295 3.43 11.82 -23.98
CA GLY A 295 4.27 11.06 -24.90
C GLY A 295 5.57 11.81 -25.24
N ARG A 296 5.50 13.09 -25.52
CA ARG A 296 6.70 13.95 -25.72
C ARG A 296 7.58 14.00 -24.47
N MET A 297 6.99 14.13 -23.30
CA MET A 297 7.73 14.16 -22.03
C MET A 297 8.42 12.83 -21.72
N LEU A 298 7.78 11.69 -22.04
CA LEU A 298 8.28 10.35 -21.72
C LEU A 298 9.14 9.73 -22.80
N LYS A 299 9.17 10.29 -24.00
CA LYS A 299 9.99 9.77 -25.11
C LYS A 299 11.46 9.62 -24.72
N GLY A 300 11.97 8.40 -24.83
CA GLY A 300 13.36 8.05 -24.50
C GLY A 300 13.67 7.89 -23.01
N ARG A 301 12.66 7.99 -22.15
CA ARG A 301 12.80 7.69 -20.71
C ARG A 301 12.54 6.20 -20.45
N ASP A 302 13.15 5.66 -19.40
CA ASP A 302 12.86 4.29 -18.94
C ASP A 302 11.60 4.27 -18.07
N ALA A 303 10.47 4.54 -18.72
CA ALA A 303 9.16 4.68 -18.10
C ALA A 303 8.13 3.75 -18.76
N HIS A 304 7.09 3.41 -17.99
CA HIS A 304 5.90 2.68 -18.42
C HIS A 304 4.66 3.44 -17.93
N VAL A 305 3.60 3.51 -18.74
CA VAL A 305 2.35 4.16 -18.33
C VAL A 305 1.30 3.11 -18.00
N ASN A 306 0.76 3.17 -16.79
CA ASN A 306 -0.43 2.44 -16.37
C ASN A 306 -1.63 3.39 -16.43
N LEU A 307 -2.49 3.18 -17.40
CA LEU A 307 -3.77 3.87 -17.49
C LEU A 307 -4.80 3.16 -16.60
N ILE A 308 -5.44 3.91 -15.75
CA ILE A 308 -6.42 3.38 -14.78
C ILE A 308 -7.75 4.06 -15.08
N PRO A 309 -8.75 3.37 -15.68
CA PRO A 309 -10.10 3.91 -15.77
C PRO A 309 -10.56 4.35 -14.38
N LEU A 310 -11.01 5.60 -14.23
CA LEU A 310 -11.35 6.14 -12.91
C LEU A 310 -12.39 5.26 -12.21
N ASN A 311 -12.11 4.87 -10.99
CA ASN A 311 -13.08 4.19 -10.16
C ASN A 311 -13.98 5.23 -9.48
N PRO A 312 -15.31 5.05 -9.51
CA PRO A 312 -16.20 5.98 -8.85
C PRO A 312 -15.93 6.01 -7.34
N THR A 313 -15.87 7.20 -6.78
CA THR A 313 -15.75 7.41 -5.34
C THR A 313 -17.02 8.07 -4.80
N PRO A 314 -17.43 7.80 -3.57
CA PRO A 314 -18.64 8.41 -3.00
C PRO A 314 -18.55 9.93 -3.03
N GLY A 315 -19.61 10.56 -3.56
CA GLY A 315 -19.68 12.03 -3.66
C GLY A 315 -18.86 12.65 -4.81
N SER A 316 -18.11 11.87 -5.57
CA SER A 316 -17.40 12.37 -6.76
C SER A 316 -18.35 12.50 -7.95
N LYS A 317 -18.27 13.63 -8.65
CA LYS A 317 -18.96 13.88 -9.92
C LYS A 317 -18.21 13.30 -11.13
N TRP A 318 -16.99 12.81 -10.94
CA TRP A 318 -16.12 12.34 -12.00
C TRP A 318 -16.38 10.88 -12.32
N THR A 319 -16.22 10.54 -13.59
CA THR A 319 -16.44 9.20 -14.13
C THR A 319 -15.23 8.77 -14.97
N ALA A 320 -15.15 7.46 -15.26
CA ALA A 320 -14.14 6.92 -16.16
C ALA A 320 -14.33 7.49 -17.58
N SER A 321 -13.22 7.58 -18.32
CA SER A 321 -13.20 7.88 -19.76
C SER A 321 -14.02 6.89 -20.55
N LYS A 322 -14.45 7.33 -21.74
CA LYS A 322 -15.08 6.43 -22.69
C LYS A 322 -14.03 5.51 -23.33
N PRO A 323 -14.40 4.28 -23.73
CA PRO A 323 -13.48 3.33 -24.36
C PRO A 323 -12.74 3.89 -25.60
N GLU A 324 -13.44 4.71 -26.39
CA GLU A 324 -12.85 5.35 -27.58
C GLU A 324 -11.76 6.36 -27.23
N ASP A 325 -11.96 7.16 -26.17
CA ASP A 325 -10.99 8.15 -25.70
C ASP A 325 -9.78 7.46 -25.05
N GLU A 326 -10.03 6.40 -24.26
CA GLU A 326 -8.99 5.54 -23.69
C GLU A 326 -8.12 4.91 -24.80
N LYS A 327 -8.75 4.30 -25.80
CA LYS A 327 -8.05 3.71 -26.94
C LYS A 327 -7.21 4.74 -27.67
N LYS A 328 -7.77 5.93 -27.91
CA LYS A 328 -7.05 7.02 -28.56
C LYS A 328 -5.85 7.48 -27.74
N PHE A 329 -6.01 7.56 -26.41
CA PHE A 329 -4.93 7.92 -25.49
C PHE A 329 -3.76 6.91 -25.56
N VAL A 330 -4.08 5.59 -25.60
CA VAL A 330 -3.09 4.51 -25.77
C VAL A 330 -2.35 4.68 -27.11
N GLU A 331 -3.08 4.78 -28.24
CA GLU A 331 -2.50 4.92 -29.58
C GLU A 331 -1.51 6.09 -29.68
N VAL A 332 -1.85 7.22 -29.06
CA VAL A 332 -0.98 8.40 -29.05
C VAL A 332 0.30 8.14 -28.25
N LEU A 333 0.22 7.57 -27.05
CA LEU A 333 1.41 7.25 -26.26
C LEU A 333 2.32 6.23 -26.95
N GLU A 334 1.75 5.18 -27.54
CA GLU A 334 2.49 4.16 -28.29
C GLU A 334 3.21 4.75 -29.52
N SER A 335 2.65 5.76 -30.16
CA SER A 335 3.29 6.47 -31.27
C SER A 335 4.59 7.17 -30.89
N TYR A 336 4.79 7.46 -29.60
CA TYR A 336 6.04 7.97 -29.02
C TYR A 336 7.00 6.87 -28.56
N GLY A 337 6.63 5.58 -28.72
CA GLY A 337 7.39 4.45 -28.20
C GLY A 337 7.28 4.27 -26.68
N VAL A 338 6.28 4.86 -26.04
CA VAL A 338 6.02 4.71 -24.60
C VAL A 338 5.20 3.45 -24.38
N PRO A 339 5.70 2.47 -23.60
CA PRO A 339 4.92 1.28 -23.24
C PRO A 339 3.73 1.64 -22.37
N VAL A 340 2.53 1.14 -22.73
CA VAL A 340 1.28 1.44 -22.05
C VAL A 340 0.57 0.15 -21.65
N THR A 341 -0.07 0.16 -20.49
CA THR A 341 -1.02 -0.87 -20.06
C THR A 341 -2.28 -0.20 -19.55
N VAL A 342 -3.43 -0.63 -20.04
CA VAL A 342 -4.72 -0.30 -19.40
C VAL A 342 -4.96 -1.33 -18.30
N ARG A 343 -5.16 -0.86 -17.10
CA ARG A 343 -5.27 -1.71 -15.92
C ARG A 343 -6.65 -2.34 -15.84
N ASP A 344 -6.67 -3.66 -15.73
CA ASP A 344 -7.89 -4.38 -15.31
C ASP A 344 -8.17 -4.07 -13.83
N THR A 345 -9.32 -3.46 -13.56
CA THR A 345 -9.66 -2.99 -12.23
C THR A 345 -10.36 -4.09 -11.44
N ARG A 346 -9.67 -4.65 -10.46
CA ARG A 346 -10.22 -5.60 -9.49
C ARG A 346 -10.76 -4.88 -8.25
N GLY A 347 -11.71 -5.54 -7.56
CA GLY A 347 -12.24 -5.03 -6.30
C GLY A 347 -13.22 -3.86 -6.42
N ARG A 348 -13.66 -3.51 -7.64
CA ARG A 348 -14.56 -2.36 -7.87
C ARG A 348 -15.88 -2.49 -7.11
N GLU A 349 -16.45 -3.69 -7.07
CA GLU A 349 -17.76 -3.99 -6.46
C GLU A 349 -17.75 -3.86 -4.93
N ILE A 350 -16.58 -3.96 -4.32
CA ILE A 350 -16.39 -3.88 -2.86
C ILE A 350 -15.69 -2.60 -2.41
N ASP A 351 -15.65 -1.56 -3.27
CA ASP A 351 -14.87 -0.33 -3.03
C ASP A 351 -13.40 -0.61 -2.68
N GLY A 352 -12.82 -1.65 -3.27
CA GLY A 352 -11.44 -2.09 -3.05
C GLY A 352 -10.46 -1.66 -4.14
N ALA A 353 -10.93 -1.01 -5.19
CA ALA A 353 -10.09 -0.53 -6.28
C ALA A 353 -9.30 0.73 -5.90
N CYS A 354 -8.28 1.06 -6.71
CA CYS A 354 -7.46 2.24 -6.48
C CYS A 354 -8.31 3.52 -6.35
N GLY A 355 -8.05 4.29 -5.30
CA GLY A 355 -8.77 5.54 -4.97
C GLY A 355 -10.08 5.35 -4.20
N GLN A 356 -10.57 4.13 -3.98
CA GLN A 356 -11.86 3.87 -3.33
C GLN A 356 -11.76 3.63 -1.81
N LEU A 357 -10.59 3.32 -1.27
CA LEU A 357 -10.42 3.01 0.14
C LEU A 357 -10.74 4.24 1.02
N ALA A 358 -11.68 4.10 1.93
CA ALA A 358 -12.16 5.18 2.78
C ALA A 358 -12.19 4.82 4.27
N ALA A 359 -11.96 3.56 4.64
CA ALA A 359 -12.05 3.02 6.00
C ALA A 359 -13.36 3.39 6.73
N ALA A 360 -14.43 3.64 5.99
CA ALA A 360 -15.72 4.02 6.53
C ALA A 360 -16.61 2.78 6.75
N GLU A 361 -17.15 2.62 7.95
CA GLU A 361 -18.29 1.74 8.16
C GLU A 361 -19.52 2.31 7.45
N LYS A 362 -19.70 1.97 6.18
CA LYS A 362 -20.99 2.21 5.53
C LYS A 362 -21.96 1.13 5.99
N VAL A 363 -22.89 1.49 6.83
CA VAL A 363 -24.12 0.73 7.05
C VAL A 363 -24.94 0.79 5.74
N ASN A 364 -24.62 -0.08 4.80
CA ASN A 364 -25.40 -0.22 3.58
C ASN A 364 -26.63 -1.11 3.86
N SER A 365 -27.77 -0.46 4.11
CA SER A 365 -29.07 -1.09 4.32
C SER A 365 -29.66 -1.77 3.03
N ARG A 366 -28.88 -1.94 1.95
CA ARG A 366 -29.38 -2.41 0.64
C ARG A 366 -28.77 -3.68 0.06
N ASN A 367 -27.75 -4.30 0.66
CA ASN A 367 -27.25 -5.57 0.14
C ASN A 367 -27.23 -6.66 1.23
N LYS A 368 -28.24 -7.52 1.21
CA LYS A 368 -28.21 -8.81 1.90
C LYS A 368 -27.24 -9.75 1.16
N PHE A 369 -25.96 -9.54 1.28
CA PHE A 369 -24.97 -10.54 0.93
C PHE A 369 -24.64 -11.37 2.19
N LYS A 370 -24.55 -12.68 2.01
CA LYS A 370 -24.29 -13.63 3.08
C LYS A 370 -22.99 -13.28 3.81
N VAL A 371 -23.12 -12.83 5.04
CA VAL A 371 -22.01 -12.74 6.00
C VAL A 371 -21.76 -14.14 6.50
N SER A 372 -20.62 -14.74 6.17
CA SER A 372 -20.12 -15.88 6.93
C SER A 372 -19.49 -15.34 8.21
N THR A 373 -20.25 -15.36 9.30
CA THR A 373 -19.72 -15.22 10.65
C THR A 373 -18.89 -16.47 10.93
N VAL A 374 -17.59 -16.29 11.14
CA VAL A 374 -16.77 -17.30 11.80
C VAL A 374 -17.09 -17.19 13.27
N GLU A 375 -17.95 -18.08 13.77
CA GLU A 375 -18.09 -18.29 15.20
C GLU A 375 -16.86 -19.05 15.71
N SER A 376 -16.40 -18.62 16.85
CA SER A 376 -15.21 -19.00 17.63
C SER A 376 -15.00 -20.49 17.83
#